data_b2e0f5bc2e3f5c6b28d7f305d631446a
#
_entry.id   b2e0f5bc2e3f5c6b28d7f305d631446a
#
_cell.length_a   1.000
_cell.length_b   1.000
_cell.length_c   1.000
_cell.angle_alpha   90.00
_cell.angle_beta   90.00
_cell.angle_gamma   90.00
#
_symmetry.space_group_name_H-M   'P 1'
#
loop_
_entity.id
_entity.type
_entity.pdbx_description
1 polymer ?
#
loop_
_entity_poly.entity_id
_entity_poly.type
_entity_poly.pdbx_seq_one_letter_code
_entity_poly.pdbx_strand_id
1 'polypeptide(L)'
;TKIGVFGLDTPETATKAHPGKIAGVTFASGEEMYQIAQDMATMLREDEGCNYVICIGHLGIDDETAATANRSIDLLGKVTGIDVFIDGHSHSTEEQIAEKTNADRKVGDTVITSTGTKLENIGVVTIKDSTITTECVPTEGIEVPADNEIAARAAAIIAEVDAEYGTVFAKTEVTLNGEKDPGNRTQETNLGDLITDALVWKATEAGESVDAAITNGGGIRATIEAGDITKKDINTVLPFGNTLSIIKITGSELLEVLEASTFCTPEAIGGFPQVSGIVFTVDTSKAYDQGDEYPGATYFAPKSINRVTIQSVGGKDFDPAATYTIATNDFMASGGDTYYRFVNATANYDLGIAMDEVVMEYITTVLNGTVTADKYGEPTGRITVS
;
A
#
# COMPACT_ATOMS: atom_id res chain seq x y z
N THR A 1 14.99 30.94 -20.53
CA THR A 1 15.34 29.63 -19.90
C THR A 1 14.38 28.58 -20.41
N LYS A 2 14.88 27.48 -20.99
CA LYS A 2 14.09 26.33 -21.44
C LYS A 2 14.20 25.24 -20.36
N ILE A 3 13.06 24.72 -19.94
CA ILE A 3 12.96 23.64 -18.96
C ILE A 3 12.37 22.42 -19.68
N GLY A 4 13.07 21.28 -19.59
CA GLY A 4 12.59 19.98 -20.04
C GLY A 4 11.93 19.25 -18.86
N VAL A 5 10.81 18.62 -19.12
CA VAL A 5 10.08 17.83 -18.10
C VAL A 5 9.75 16.47 -18.69
N PHE A 6 9.99 15.39 -17.94
CA PHE A 6 9.53 14.05 -18.28
C PHE A 6 9.04 13.31 -17.03
N GLY A 7 8.31 12.22 -17.22
CA GLY A 7 7.71 11.44 -16.14
C GLY A 7 8.24 10.02 -16.08
N LEU A 8 8.31 9.46 -14.87
CA LEU A 8 8.58 8.04 -14.63
C LEU A 8 7.55 7.48 -13.64
N ASP A 9 7.01 6.33 -13.97
CA ASP A 9 6.16 5.56 -13.06
C ASP A 9 6.91 4.33 -12.52
N THR A 10 6.54 3.89 -11.32
CA THR A 10 7.18 2.73 -10.71
C THR A 10 6.78 1.43 -11.45
N PRO A 11 7.72 0.53 -11.72
CA PRO A 11 7.39 -0.80 -12.24
C PRO A 11 6.56 -1.63 -11.25
N GLU A 12 6.48 -1.25 -9.99
CA GLU A 12 5.60 -1.87 -9.00
C GLU A 12 4.11 -1.73 -9.36
N THR A 13 3.75 -0.79 -10.23
CA THR A 13 2.40 -0.69 -10.79
C THR A 13 1.94 -2.01 -11.40
N ALA A 14 2.87 -2.83 -11.94
CA ALA A 14 2.59 -4.17 -12.45
C ALA A 14 1.97 -5.12 -11.39
N THR A 15 2.28 -4.90 -10.11
CA THR A 15 1.81 -5.74 -8.99
C THR A 15 0.89 -5.02 -8.01
N LYS A 16 1.00 -3.70 -7.93
CA LYS A 16 0.20 -2.87 -6.99
C LYS A 16 -1.11 -2.34 -7.60
N ALA A 17 -1.26 -2.41 -8.92
CA ALA A 17 -2.53 -2.15 -9.58
C ALA A 17 -3.26 -3.45 -9.91
N HIS A 18 -4.61 -3.41 -9.93
CA HIS A 18 -5.40 -4.58 -10.30
C HIS A 18 -5.04 -5.05 -11.71
N PRO A 19 -4.67 -6.34 -11.92
CA PRO A 19 -4.15 -6.84 -13.21
C PRO A 19 -5.05 -6.54 -14.41
N GLY A 20 -6.36 -6.59 -14.23
CA GLY A 20 -7.32 -6.26 -15.29
C GLY A 20 -7.29 -4.81 -15.76
N LYS A 21 -6.76 -3.88 -14.94
CA LYS A 21 -6.67 -2.44 -15.26
C LYS A 21 -5.38 -2.07 -16.02
N ILE A 22 -4.38 -2.93 -15.97
CA ILE A 22 -3.07 -2.72 -16.62
C ILE A 22 -2.80 -3.71 -17.75
N ALA A 23 -3.80 -4.48 -18.17
CA ALA A 23 -3.67 -5.47 -19.23
C ALA A 23 -3.11 -4.82 -20.52
N GLY A 24 -2.01 -5.40 -21.04
CA GLY A 24 -1.33 -4.90 -22.25
C GLY A 24 -0.34 -3.76 -22.01
N VAL A 25 -0.10 -3.37 -20.75
CA VAL A 25 0.96 -2.42 -20.37
C VAL A 25 2.16 -3.20 -19.85
N THR A 26 3.35 -2.79 -20.24
CA THR A 26 4.62 -3.32 -19.73
C THR A 26 5.39 -2.21 -19.02
N PHE A 27 6.06 -2.56 -17.94
CA PHE A 27 6.83 -1.62 -17.12
C PHE A 27 8.30 -1.99 -17.20
N ALA A 28 9.15 -1.02 -17.59
CA ALA A 28 10.60 -1.17 -17.51
C ALA A 28 11.05 -1.10 -16.04
N SER A 29 12.04 -1.91 -15.67
CA SER A 29 12.58 -1.96 -14.30
C SER A 29 14.11 -2.02 -14.31
N GLY A 30 14.74 -1.67 -13.18
CA GLY A 30 16.19 -1.73 -13.00
C GLY A 30 16.97 -1.04 -14.12
N GLU A 31 17.96 -1.69 -14.69
CA GLU A 31 18.85 -1.13 -15.71
C GLU A 31 18.11 -0.64 -16.97
N GLU A 32 17.01 -1.28 -17.37
CA GLU A 32 16.21 -0.83 -18.51
C GLU A 32 15.54 0.53 -18.21
N MET A 33 14.95 0.68 -17.03
CA MET A 33 14.36 1.95 -16.58
C MET A 33 15.43 3.04 -16.51
N TYR A 34 16.62 2.72 -16.00
CA TYR A 34 17.73 3.66 -15.91
C TYR A 34 18.18 4.13 -17.29
N GLN A 35 18.28 3.22 -18.26
CA GLN A 35 18.64 3.57 -19.64
C GLN A 35 17.60 4.48 -20.29
N ILE A 36 16.31 4.19 -20.12
CA ILE A 36 15.21 5.03 -20.64
C ILE A 36 15.29 6.44 -20.02
N ALA A 37 15.50 6.53 -18.71
CA ALA A 37 15.62 7.80 -18.03
C ALA A 37 16.85 8.60 -18.49
N GLN A 38 18.00 7.91 -18.69
CA GLN A 38 19.22 8.54 -19.22
C GLN A 38 19.03 9.05 -20.65
N ASP A 39 18.43 8.27 -21.51
CA ASP A 39 18.16 8.66 -22.90
C ASP A 39 17.25 9.89 -22.96
N MET A 40 16.22 9.92 -22.12
CA MET A 40 15.29 11.07 -22.01
C MET A 40 16.00 12.32 -21.50
N ALA A 41 16.81 12.20 -20.43
CA ALA A 41 17.58 13.32 -19.90
C ALA A 41 18.57 13.87 -20.94
N THR A 42 19.25 12.98 -21.65
CA THR A 42 20.20 13.33 -22.71
C THR A 42 19.50 14.04 -23.88
N MET A 43 18.38 13.50 -24.34
CA MET A 43 17.59 14.10 -25.42
C MET A 43 17.14 15.52 -25.05
N LEU A 44 16.62 15.73 -23.83
CA LEU A 44 16.18 17.04 -23.37
C LEU A 44 17.37 18.03 -23.26
N ARG A 45 18.55 17.57 -22.84
CA ARG A 45 19.75 18.40 -22.73
C ARG A 45 20.35 18.75 -24.09
N GLU A 46 20.59 17.75 -24.92
CA GLU A 46 21.43 17.87 -26.09
C GLU A 46 20.62 18.23 -27.34
N ASP A 47 19.53 17.49 -27.61
CA ASP A 47 18.72 17.70 -28.82
C ASP A 47 17.77 18.89 -28.66
N GLU A 48 17.11 19.00 -27.48
CA GLU A 48 16.17 20.06 -27.19
C GLU A 48 16.82 21.33 -26.59
N GLY A 49 18.07 21.26 -26.13
CA GLY A 49 18.82 22.38 -25.57
C GLY A 49 18.19 22.94 -24.29
N CYS A 50 17.63 22.10 -23.42
CA CYS A 50 17.04 22.52 -22.16
C CYS A 50 18.13 22.95 -21.17
N ASN A 51 17.91 24.10 -20.52
CA ASN A 51 18.81 24.61 -19.49
C ASN A 51 18.67 23.81 -18.18
N TYR A 52 17.44 23.35 -17.89
CA TYR A 52 17.13 22.51 -16.74
C TYR A 52 16.26 21.35 -17.18
N VAL A 53 16.45 20.18 -16.51
CA VAL A 53 15.66 18.97 -16.70
C VAL A 53 15.04 18.57 -15.36
N ILE A 54 13.73 18.43 -15.34
CA ILE A 54 12.96 18.01 -14.18
C ILE A 54 12.31 16.65 -14.49
N CYS A 55 12.51 15.66 -13.62
CA CYS A 55 11.77 14.43 -13.65
C CYS A 55 10.63 14.49 -12.62
N ILE A 56 9.41 14.16 -13.05
CA ILE A 56 8.27 13.96 -12.16
C ILE A 56 8.12 12.45 -12.00
N GLY A 57 8.51 11.93 -10.83
CA GLY A 57 8.56 10.51 -10.57
C GLY A 57 7.46 10.04 -9.61
N HIS A 58 7.15 8.76 -9.71
CA HIS A 58 6.35 8.02 -8.72
C HIS A 58 7.09 6.72 -8.39
N LEU A 59 8.33 6.83 -7.84
CA LEU A 59 9.22 5.70 -7.58
C LEU A 59 9.36 5.38 -6.09
N GLY A 60 9.37 6.41 -5.25
CA GLY A 60 9.57 6.27 -3.81
C GLY A 60 11.02 6.00 -3.40
N ILE A 61 11.23 5.98 -2.08
CA ILE A 61 12.55 5.76 -1.45
C ILE A 61 12.51 4.69 -0.34
N ASP A 62 11.38 4.03 -0.13
CA ASP A 62 11.22 3.06 0.96
C ASP A 62 12.00 1.75 0.74
N ASP A 63 12.05 0.93 1.78
CA ASP A 63 12.84 -0.30 1.76
C ASP A 63 12.07 -1.47 1.14
N GLU A 64 10.76 -1.34 0.95
CA GLU A 64 9.94 -2.29 0.20
C GLU A 64 10.47 -2.46 -1.24
N THR A 65 10.88 -1.35 -1.87
CA THR A 65 11.38 -1.33 -3.25
C THR A 65 12.89 -1.48 -3.36
N ALA A 66 13.62 -1.52 -2.25
CA ALA A 66 15.09 -1.59 -2.23
C ALA A 66 15.62 -2.85 -2.94
N ALA A 67 14.95 -4.00 -2.76
CA ALA A 67 15.40 -5.27 -3.33
C ALA A 67 15.35 -5.30 -4.87
N THR A 68 14.47 -4.49 -5.48
CA THR A 68 14.29 -4.43 -6.94
C THR A 68 15.11 -3.31 -7.59
N ALA A 69 15.80 -2.48 -6.78
CA ALA A 69 16.58 -1.31 -7.23
C ALA A 69 15.74 -0.32 -8.09
N ASN A 70 14.45 -0.17 -7.78
CA ASN A 70 13.53 0.70 -8.52
C ASN A 70 13.24 2.05 -7.83
N ARG A 71 13.87 2.32 -6.67
CA ARG A 71 13.69 3.58 -5.96
C ARG A 71 14.29 4.75 -6.75
N SER A 72 13.76 5.95 -6.54
CA SER A 72 14.31 7.16 -7.13
C SER A 72 15.80 7.37 -6.78
N ILE A 73 16.22 7.07 -5.55
CA ILE A 73 17.62 7.16 -5.11
C ILE A 73 18.52 6.14 -5.82
N ASP A 74 18.03 4.95 -6.16
CA ASP A 74 18.77 3.94 -6.92
C ASP A 74 18.98 4.41 -8.37
N LEU A 75 17.90 4.89 -9.02
CA LEU A 75 17.96 5.47 -10.37
C LEU A 75 18.94 6.66 -10.43
N LEU A 76 18.80 7.62 -9.51
CA LEU A 76 19.64 8.81 -9.50
C LEU A 76 21.12 8.52 -9.19
N GLY A 77 21.43 7.40 -8.60
CA GLY A 77 22.81 6.89 -8.47
C GLY A 77 23.42 6.40 -9.78
N LYS A 78 22.63 6.24 -10.85
CA LYS A 78 23.04 5.70 -12.15
C LYS A 78 22.86 6.67 -13.31
N VAL A 79 21.88 7.59 -13.20
CA VAL A 79 21.46 8.51 -14.26
C VAL A 79 21.98 9.91 -13.97
N THR A 80 22.41 10.63 -15.01
CA THR A 80 22.92 12.01 -14.91
C THR A 80 22.10 12.96 -15.81
N GLY A 81 22.25 14.26 -15.59
CA GLY A 81 21.59 15.27 -16.42
C GLY A 81 20.19 15.67 -15.97
N ILE A 82 19.69 15.13 -14.86
CA ILE A 82 18.47 15.57 -14.19
C ILE A 82 18.86 16.57 -13.10
N ASP A 83 18.21 17.73 -13.05
CA ASP A 83 18.49 18.74 -12.01
C ASP A 83 17.60 18.56 -10.79
N VAL A 84 16.33 18.21 -11.00
CA VAL A 84 15.32 18.02 -9.94
C VAL A 84 14.53 16.77 -10.20
N PHE A 85 14.36 15.96 -9.16
CA PHE A 85 13.45 14.82 -9.14
C PHE A 85 12.33 15.10 -8.13
N ILE A 86 11.11 15.24 -8.61
CA ILE A 86 9.91 15.43 -7.78
C ILE A 86 9.27 14.05 -7.63
N ASP A 87 9.37 13.46 -6.44
CA ASP A 87 9.01 12.06 -6.18
C ASP A 87 7.66 11.92 -5.45
N GLY A 88 7.11 10.72 -5.52
CA GLY A 88 5.91 10.27 -4.82
C GLY A 88 6.03 8.81 -4.39
N HIS A 89 4.91 8.08 -4.32
CA HIS A 89 4.78 6.65 -4.02
C HIS A 89 4.97 6.27 -2.54
N SER A 90 6.15 6.49 -1.96
CA SER A 90 6.44 6.13 -0.56
C SER A 90 5.85 7.09 0.47
N HIS A 91 5.23 8.21 0.04
CA HIS A 91 4.71 9.27 0.91
C HIS A 91 5.79 9.91 1.81
N SER A 92 7.03 9.95 1.33
CA SER A 92 8.18 10.37 2.11
C SER A 92 8.18 11.87 2.37
N THR A 93 8.64 12.26 3.56
CA THR A 93 8.91 13.65 3.93
C THR A 93 10.30 14.07 3.50
N GLU A 94 10.59 15.38 3.56
CA GLU A 94 11.94 15.89 3.28
C GLU A 94 12.99 15.37 4.25
N GLU A 95 12.62 15.13 5.52
CA GLU A 95 13.48 14.55 6.54
C GLU A 95 13.86 13.12 6.19
N GLN A 96 12.89 12.29 5.80
CA GLN A 96 13.15 10.91 5.38
C GLN A 96 14.02 10.83 4.12
N ILE A 97 13.87 11.78 3.18
CA ILE A 97 14.75 11.89 2.02
C ILE A 97 16.16 12.26 2.46
N ALA A 98 16.31 13.24 3.38
CA ALA A 98 17.61 13.65 3.89
C ALA A 98 18.35 12.52 4.62
N GLU A 99 17.63 11.69 5.37
CA GLU A 99 18.19 10.52 6.06
C GLU A 99 18.75 9.48 5.08
N LYS A 100 18.05 9.24 3.97
CA LYS A 100 18.46 8.25 2.95
C LYS A 100 19.44 8.80 1.89
N THR A 101 19.69 10.10 1.88
CA THR A 101 20.59 10.77 0.94
C THR A 101 21.65 11.60 1.66
N ASN A 102 21.40 12.87 1.87
CA ASN A 102 22.22 13.84 2.63
C ASN A 102 21.38 15.08 3.00
N ALA A 103 21.93 15.97 3.82
CA ALA A 103 21.25 17.18 4.30
C ALA A 103 20.73 18.10 3.18
N ASP A 104 21.34 18.06 1.99
CA ASP A 104 20.92 18.84 0.83
C ASP A 104 19.90 18.08 -0.04
N ARG A 105 19.50 16.88 0.38
CA ARG A 105 18.60 15.97 -0.36
C ARG A 105 19.04 15.73 -1.80
N LYS A 106 20.32 15.42 -1.98
CA LYS A 106 20.92 15.18 -3.30
C LYS A 106 21.41 13.75 -3.47
N VAL A 107 21.23 13.27 -4.69
CA VAL A 107 21.91 12.09 -5.21
C VAL A 107 22.71 12.56 -6.44
N GLY A 108 24.04 12.50 -6.38
CA GLY A 108 24.88 13.15 -7.38
C GLY A 108 24.61 14.67 -7.41
N ASP A 109 24.28 15.19 -8.59
CA ASP A 109 23.94 16.61 -8.78
C ASP A 109 22.44 16.88 -8.73
N THR A 110 21.59 15.84 -8.65
CA THR A 110 20.14 15.95 -8.68
C THR A 110 19.59 16.23 -7.29
N VAL A 111 18.75 17.26 -7.17
CA VAL A 111 17.94 17.53 -5.97
C VAL A 111 16.69 16.66 -6.02
N ILE A 112 16.40 15.89 -4.96
CA ILE A 112 15.17 15.11 -4.82
C ILE A 112 14.25 15.76 -3.78
N THR A 113 12.94 15.80 -4.06
CA THR A 113 11.93 16.35 -3.16
C THR A 113 10.63 15.54 -3.24
N SER A 114 9.90 15.49 -2.14
CA SER A 114 8.57 14.91 -2.00
C SER A 114 7.80 15.67 -0.93
N THR A 115 6.48 15.64 -0.98
CA THR A 115 5.61 16.46 -0.12
C THR A 115 4.87 15.66 0.96
N GLY A 116 5.26 14.41 1.19
CA GLY A 116 4.52 13.53 2.10
C GLY A 116 3.24 13.02 1.48
N THR A 117 2.13 13.14 2.18
CA THR A 117 0.83 12.57 1.77
C THR A 117 -0.33 13.52 2.06
N LYS A 118 -1.54 13.16 1.59
CA LYS A 118 -2.83 13.82 1.93
C LYS A 118 -2.88 15.33 1.68
N LEU A 119 -2.03 15.86 0.80
CA LEU A 119 -1.92 17.30 0.52
C LEU A 119 -1.54 18.14 1.76
N GLU A 120 -0.84 17.57 2.71
CA GLU A 120 -0.40 18.27 3.93
C GLU A 120 0.61 19.38 3.62
N ASN A 121 1.33 19.26 2.49
CA ASN A 121 2.32 20.24 2.05
C ASN A 121 2.19 20.58 0.57
N ILE A 122 2.60 21.80 0.23
CA ILE A 122 2.86 22.25 -1.14
C ILE A 122 4.38 22.29 -1.34
N GLY A 123 4.88 21.52 -2.30
CA GLY A 123 6.29 21.57 -2.68
C GLY A 123 6.58 22.79 -3.57
N VAL A 124 7.59 23.57 -3.20
CA VAL A 124 8.06 24.71 -3.99
C VAL A 124 9.49 24.46 -4.42
N VAL A 125 9.72 24.42 -5.74
CA VAL A 125 11.07 24.33 -6.32
C VAL A 125 11.44 25.72 -6.87
N THR A 126 12.50 26.30 -6.35
CA THR A 126 13.00 27.60 -6.80
C THR A 126 14.34 27.43 -7.52
N ILE A 127 14.41 27.92 -8.77
CA ILE A 127 15.63 27.97 -9.57
C ILE A 127 16.02 29.44 -9.75
N LYS A 128 17.10 29.83 -9.11
CA LYS A 128 17.61 31.21 -9.15
C LYS A 128 19.12 31.21 -9.22
N ASP A 129 19.69 31.99 -10.17
CA ASP A 129 21.14 32.15 -10.34
C ASP A 129 21.89 30.80 -10.36
N SER A 130 21.33 29.80 -11.06
CA SER A 130 21.82 28.43 -11.15
C SER A 130 21.79 27.65 -9.83
N THR A 131 21.19 28.20 -8.78
CA THR A 131 20.94 27.50 -7.52
C THR A 131 19.52 26.95 -7.51
N ILE A 132 19.37 25.71 -7.11
CA ILE A 132 18.09 25.01 -6.96
C ILE A 132 17.86 24.79 -5.47
N THR A 133 16.71 25.24 -4.98
CA THR A 133 16.24 25.00 -3.62
C THR A 133 14.85 24.43 -3.63
N THR A 134 14.52 23.60 -2.64
CA THR A 134 13.18 23.04 -2.44
C THR A 134 12.70 23.38 -1.03
N GLU A 135 11.40 23.61 -0.91
CA GLU A 135 10.74 23.92 0.34
C GLU A 135 9.37 23.22 0.36
N CYS A 136 8.99 22.62 1.49
CA CYS A 136 7.65 22.16 1.77
C CYS A 136 6.90 23.19 2.61
N VAL A 137 5.84 23.74 2.05
CA VAL A 137 4.96 24.72 2.72
C VAL A 137 3.75 23.98 3.25
N PRO A 138 3.55 23.90 4.59
CA PRO A 138 2.36 23.27 5.15
C PRO A 138 1.09 23.93 4.64
N THR A 139 0.08 23.11 4.33
CA THR A 139 -1.25 23.60 3.90
C THR A 139 -2.12 23.99 5.09
N GLU A 140 -1.80 23.49 6.27
CA GLU A 140 -2.48 23.90 7.50
C GLU A 140 -2.35 25.40 7.73
N GLY A 141 -3.48 26.05 8.03
CA GLY A 141 -3.52 27.48 8.29
C GLY A 141 -3.50 28.40 7.05
N ILE A 142 -3.47 27.83 5.83
CA ILE A 142 -3.63 28.65 4.61
C ILE A 142 -5.06 29.16 4.53
N GLU A 143 -5.23 30.47 4.62
CA GLU A 143 -6.54 31.11 4.42
C GLU A 143 -6.92 31.10 2.93
N VAL A 144 -8.09 30.56 2.61
CA VAL A 144 -8.66 30.59 1.26
C VAL A 144 -9.65 31.75 1.18
N PRO A 145 -9.54 32.68 0.20
CA PRO A 145 -10.51 33.76 0.02
C PRO A 145 -11.95 33.24 -0.10
N ALA A 146 -12.90 33.94 0.52
CA ALA A 146 -14.31 33.53 0.57
C ALA A 146 -14.99 33.47 -0.82
N ASP A 147 -14.45 34.19 -1.80
CA ASP A 147 -14.91 34.24 -3.19
C ASP A 147 -14.14 33.28 -4.13
N ASN A 148 -13.36 32.35 -3.57
CA ASN A 148 -12.59 31.37 -4.35
C ASN A 148 -13.52 30.34 -4.99
N GLU A 149 -13.58 30.34 -6.33
CA GLU A 149 -14.46 29.45 -7.11
C GLU A 149 -14.10 27.96 -6.93
N ILE A 150 -12.80 27.63 -6.76
CA ILE A 150 -12.33 26.25 -6.53
C ILE A 150 -12.81 25.77 -5.16
N ALA A 151 -12.68 26.60 -4.11
CA ALA A 151 -13.18 26.28 -2.79
C ALA A 151 -14.70 26.08 -2.77
N ALA A 152 -15.45 26.93 -3.49
CA ALA A 152 -16.89 26.77 -3.62
C ALA A 152 -17.27 25.46 -4.34
N ARG A 153 -16.53 25.08 -5.40
CA ARG A 153 -16.72 23.80 -6.10
C ARG A 153 -16.39 22.61 -5.23
N ALA A 154 -15.27 22.66 -4.49
CA ALA A 154 -14.90 21.62 -3.54
C ALA A 154 -15.97 21.43 -2.44
N ALA A 155 -16.44 22.53 -1.87
CA ALA A 155 -17.51 22.50 -0.86
C ALA A 155 -18.81 21.87 -1.40
N ALA A 156 -19.17 22.15 -2.65
CA ALA A 156 -20.36 21.55 -3.29
C ALA A 156 -20.19 20.02 -3.45
N ILE A 157 -19.03 19.56 -3.89
CA ILE A 157 -18.73 18.11 -4.02
C ILE A 157 -18.74 17.44 -2.64
N ILE A 158 -18.12 18.06 -1.63
CA ILE A 158 -18.14 17.54 -0.25
C ILE A 158 -19.58 17.42 0.26
N ALA A 159 -20.42 18.43 0.02
CA ALA A 159 -21.82 18.39 0.44
C ALA A 159 -22.62 17.27 -0.26
N GLU A 160 -22.36 17.00 -1.53
CA GLU A 160 -22.97 15.87 -2.25
C GLU A 160 -22.52 14.52 -1.65
N VAL A 161 -21.22 14.36 -1.39
CA VAL A 161 -20.68 13.15 -0.76
C VAL A 161 -21.22 12.97 0.67
N ASP A 162 -21.26 14.03 1.48
CA ASP A 162 -21.77 13.95 2.85
C ASP A 162 -23.29 13.65 2.88
N ALA A 163 -24.05 14.13 1.89
CA ALA A 163 -25.48 13.82 1.79
C ALA A 163 -25.72 12.32 1.49
N GLU A 164 -24.85 11.70 0.70
CA GLU A 164 -24.96 10.29 0.30
C GLU A 164 -24.33 9.34 1.32
N TYR A 165 -23.11 9.67 1.78
CA TYR A 165 -22.28 8.78 2.58
C TYR A 165 -22.10 9.21 4.05
N GLY A 166 -22.49 10.42 4.41
CA GLY A 166 -22.34 10.97 5.77
C GLY A 166 -23.35 10.42 6.80
N THR A 167 -24.23 9.51 6.38
CA THR A 167 -25.20 8.90 7.31
C THR A 167 -24.50 7.98 8.31
N VAL A 168 -24.66 8.29 9.60
CA VAL A 168 -24.21 7.43 10.71
C VAL A 168 -25.04 6.15 10.70
N PHE A 169 -24.37 4.99 10.64
CA PHE A 169 -25.02 3.68 10.69
C PHE A 169 -24.57 2.84 11.90
N ALA A 170 -23.46 3.21 12.52
CA ALA A 170 -22.87 2.48 13.64
C ALA A 170 -22.03 3.43 14.53
N LYS A 171 -21.39 2.87 15.53
CA LYS A 171 -20.40 3.56 16.38
C LYS A 171 -19.26 2.63 16.78
N THR A 172 -18.14 3.20 17.19
CA THR A 172 -17.02 2.48 17.81
C THR A 172 -16.66 3.10 19.17
N GLU A 173 -16.42 2.25 20.15
CA GLU A 173 -15.97 2.67 21.48
C GLU A 173 -14.47 2.96 21.55
N VAL A 174 -13.73 2.56 20.50
CA VAL A 174 -12.26 2.61 20.42
C VAL A 174 -11.82 3.16 19.08
N THR A 175 -10.64 3.75 19.02
CA THR A 175 -9.99 4.06 17.75
C THR A 175 -9.60 2.77 17.05
N LEU A 176 -10.00 2.60 15.78
CA LEU A 176 -9.66 1.48 14.92
C LEU A 176 -8.46 1.88 14.06
N ASN A 177 -7.29 1.35 14.40
CA ASN A 177 -6.02 1.77 13.82
C ASN A 177 -5.89 1.38 12.33
N GLY A 178 -5.87 2.36 11.46
CA GLY A 178 -5.64 2.26 10.02
C GLY A 178 -4.34 2.92 9.57
N GLU A 179 -3.45 3.28 10.51
CA GLU A 179 -2.17 3.90 10.17
C GLU A 179 -1.27 2.94 9.37
N LYS A 180 -0.37 3.53 8.59
CA LYS A 180 0.59 2.78 7.78
C LYS A 180 1.66 2.14 8.67
N ASP A 181 2.31 2.97 9.52
CA ASP A 181 3.47 2.61 10.33
C ASP A 181 3.58 3.53 11.58
N PRO A 182 3.58 3.00 12.82
CA PRO A 182 3.26 1.60 13.12
C PRO A 182 1.77 1.31 12.89
N GLY A 183 1.48 0.23 12.16
CA GLY A 183 0.09 -0.08 11.82
C GLY A 183 -0.05 -1.21 10.81
N ASN A 184 -1.04 -1.09 9.92
CA ASN A 184 -1.47 -2.16 9.01
C ASN A 184 -0.37 -2.75 8.13
N ARG A 185 0.75 -2.06 7.93
CA ARG A 185 1.84 -2.49 7.06
C ARG A 185 3.06 -3.02 7.80
N THR A 186 3.00 -3.05 9.14
CA THR A 186 4.12 -3.46 9.99
C THR A 186 3.72 -4.45 11.08
N GLN A 187 2.45 -4.48 11.46
CA GLN A 187 1.95 -5.28 12.58
C GLN A 187 0.44 -5.55 12.47
N GLU A 188 -0.08 -6.43 13.34
CA GLU A 188 -1.51 -6.63 13.54
C GLU A 188 -2.20 -5.34 14.03
N THR A 189 -3.40 -5.05 13.52
CA THR A 189 -4.22 -3.94 14.00
C THR A 189 -5.64 -4.40 14.28
N ASN A 190 -6.29 -3.73 15.24
CA ASN A 190 -7.69 -4.01 15.56
C ASN A 190 -8.65 -3.73 14.37
N LEU A 191 -8.31 -2.80 13.49
CA LEU A 191 -9.07 -2.56 12.25
C LEU A 191 -8.86 -3.71 11.25
N GLY A 192 -7.63 -4.22 11.14
CA GLY A 192 -7.32 -5.40 10.34
C GLY A 192 -8.08 -6.64 10.83
N ASP A 193 -8.15 -6.83 12.15
CA ASP A 193 -8.93 -7.89 12.79
C ASP A 193 -10.43 -7.77 12.46
N LEU A 194 -11.00 -6.56 12.59
CA LEU A 194 -12.40 -6.30 12.28
C LEU A 194 -12.73 -6.63 10.82
N ILE A 195 -11.90 -6.17 9.89
CA ILE A 195 -12.11 -6.40 8.45
C ILE A 195 -12.03 -7.89 8.14
N THR A 196 -11.01 -8.58 8.61
CA THR A 196 -10.82 -10.00 8.29
C THR A 196 -11.85 -10.90 8.97
N ASP A 197 -12.32 -10.56 10.17
CA ASP A 197 -13.46 -11.24 10.81
C ASP A 197 -14.75 -11.07 9.99
N ALA A 198 -14.97 -9.87 9.43
CA ALA A 198 -16.11 -9.62 8.56
C ALA A 198 -16.06 -10.46 7.27
N LEU A 199 -14.85 -10.63 6.67
CA LEU A 199 -14.68 -11.49 5.50
C LEU A 199 -15.00 -12.95 5.79
N VAL A 200 -14.53 -13.51 6.92
CA VAL A 200 -14.84 -14.88 7.35
C VAL A 200 -16.35 -15.05 7.55
N TRP A 201 -16.96 -14.09 8.25
CA TRP A 201 -18.41 -14.11 8.50
C TRP A 201 -19.20 -14.10 7.20
N LYS A 202 -18.89 -13.17 6.28
CA LYS A 202 -19.65 -13.04 5.03
C LYS A 202 -19.47 -14.21 4.09
N ALA A 203 -18.26 -14.75 3.98
CA ALA A 203 -18.02 -15.97 3.24
C ALA A 203 -18.85 -17.14 3.78
N THR A 204 -18.88 -17.29 5.10
CA THR A 204 -19.68 -18.32 5.76
C THR A 204 -21.18 -18.13 5.53
N GLU A 205 -21.69 -16.90 5.60
CA GLU A 205 -23.08 -16.56 5.30
C GLU A 205 -23.44 -16.87 3.84
N ALA A 206 -22.51 -16.64 2.91
CA ALA A 206 -22.66 -17.00 1.50
C ALA A 206 -22.62 -18.51 1.24
N GLY A 207 -22.43 -19.34 2.27
CA GLY A 207 -22.41 -20.81 2.18
C GLY A 207 -21.02 -21.41 1.97
N GLU A 208 -19.97 -20.60 2.03
CA GLU A 208 -18.60 -21.07 1.92
C GLU A 208 -18.08 -21.62 3.25
N SER A 209 -17.29 -22.69 3.18
CA SER A 209 -16.58 -23.23 4.36
C SER A 209 -15.15 -22.73 4.32
N VAL A 210 -14.88 -21.62 5.00
CA VAL A 210 -13.56 -21.01 5.05
C VAL A 210 -12.83 -21.32 6.35
N ASP A 211 -11.52 -21.58 6.27
CA ASP A 211 -10.66 -21.80 7.42
C ASP A 211 -10.13 -20.48 7.99
N ALA A 212 -9.93 -19.48 7.14
CA ALA A 212 -9.34 -18.21 7.51
C ALA A 212 -9.65 -17.08 6.50
N ALA A 213 -9.27 -15.85 6.84
CA ALA A 213 -9.23 -14.74 5.92
C ALA A 213 -7.89 -14.01 5.96
N ILE A 214 -7.48 -13.42 4.84
CA ILE A 214 -6.30 -12.57 4.70
C ILE A 214 -6.67 -11.34 3.87
N THR A 215 -6.28 -10.14 4.33
CA THR A 215 -6.28 -8.93 3.52
C THR A 215 -4.94 -8.22 3.63
N ASN A 216 -4.53 -7.50 2.59
CA ASN A 216 -3.27 -6.76 2.58
C ASN A 216 -3.42 -5.42 3.33
N GLY A 217 -2.43 -5.07 4.15
CA GLY A 217 -2.40 -3.82 4.90
C GLY A 217 -2.42 -2.58 4.01
N GLY A 218 -1.90 -2.69 2.78
CA GLY A 218 -1.98 -1.64 1.76
C GLY A 218 -3.41 -1.33 1.30
N GLY A 219 -4.34 -2.25 1.47
CA GLY A 219 -5.77 -2.06 1.20
C GLY A 219 -6.50 -1.20 2.23
N ILE A 220 -5.95 -1.06 3.44
CA ILE A 220 -6.53 -0.31 4.56
C ILE A 220 -5.90 1.08 4.61
N ARG A 221 -6.71 2.16 4.42
CA ARG A 221 -6.17 3.48 4.06
C ARG A 221 -6.39 4.58 5.09
N ALA A 222 -7.19 4.35 6.11
CA ALA A 222 -7.52 5.36 7.13
C ALA A 222 -7.85 4.71 8.48
N THR A 223 -7.60 5.46 9.54
CA THR A 223 -8.04 5.20 10.90
C THR A 223 -9.50 5.65 11.07
N ILE A 224 -10.28 4.93 11.89
CA ILE A 224 -11.60 5.37 12.34
C ILE A 224 -11.48 5.73 13.82
N GLU A 225 -11.71 6.99 14.14
CA GLU A 225 -11.67 7.45 15.53
C GLU A 225 -12.88 6.94 16.33
N ALA A 226 -12.72 6.85 17.67
CA ALA A 226 -13.80 6.50 18.56
C ALA A 226 -14.97 7.48 18.40
N GLY A 227 -16.19 6.96 18.25
CA GLY A 227 -17.39 7.76 18.02
C GLY A 227 -18.32 7.15 16.97
N ASP A 228 -19.04 8.00 16.27
CA ASP A 228 -19.95 7.60 15.20
C ASP A 228 -19.19 7.10 13.98
N ILE A 229 -19.73 6.08 13.30
CA ILE A 229 -19.22 5.54 12.04
C ILE A 229 -20.23 5.83 10.94
N THR A 230 -19.75 6.45 9.85
CA THR A 230 -20.52 6.72 8.63
C THR A 230 -20.09 5.78 7.50
N LYS A 231 -20.89 5.71 6.43
CA LYS A 231 -20.48 5.01 5.20
C LYS A 231 -19.22 5.60 4.59
N LYS A 232 -19.04 6.93 4.72
CA LYS A 232 -17.86 7.65 4.25
C LYS A 232 -16.59 7.15 4.94
N ASP A 233 -16.64 6.88 6.25
CA ASP A 233 -15.49 6.36 6.99
C ASP A 233 -15.07 4.99 6.46
N ILE A 234 -16.01 4.08 6.24
CA ILE A 234 -15.70 2.75 5.69
C ILE A 234 -15.17 2.85 4.25
N ASN A 235 -15.76 3.70 3.39
CA ASN A 235 -15.24 3.89 2.05
C ASN A 235 -13.85 4.57 2.03
N THR A 236 -13.55 5.41 3.02
CA THR A 236 -12.21 6.00 3.18
C THR A 236 -11.19 4.94 3.61
N VAL A 237 -11.59 4.00 4.46
CA VAL A 237 -10.76 2.85 4.88
C VAL A 237 -10.52 1.89 3.70
N LEU A 238 -11.55 1.58 2.91
CA LEU A 238 -11.52 0.58 1.81
C LEU A 238 -11.87 1.23 0.46
N PRO A 239 -11.03 2.14 -0.09
CA PRO A 239 -11.41 3.00 -1.22
C PRO A 239 -11.29 2.33 -2.60
N PHE A 240 -10.78 1.10 -2.69
CA PHE A 240 -10.42 0.48 -3.98
C PHE A 240 -11.58 -0.22 -4.67
N GLY A 241 -12.71 -0.42 -3.98
CA GLY A 241 -13.86 -1.17 -4.48
C GLY A 241 -13.55 -2.65 -4.71
N ASN A 242 -12.62 -3.21 -3.95
CA ASN A 242 -12.30 -4.63 -3.99
C ASN A 242 -13.49 -5.47 -3.52
N THR A 243 -13.59 -6.68 -4.07
CA THR A 243 -14.65 -7.64 -3.77
C THR A 243 -14.12 -8.86 -3.01
N LEU A 244 -15.01 -9.55 -2.30
CA LEU A 244 -14.70 -10.75 -1.54
C LEU A 244 -14.51 -11.94 -2.49
N SER A 245 -13.32 -12.53 -2.44
CA SER A 245 -12.92 -13.72 -3.20
C SER A 245 -12.61 -14.90 -2.29
N ILE A 246 -12.79 -16.11 -2.81
CA ILE A 246 -12.47 -17.36 -2.14
C ILE A 246 -11.39 -18.10 -2.91
N ILE A 247 -10.35 -18.52 -2.21
CA ILE A 247 -9.25 -19.31 -2.79
C ILE A 247 -9.02 -20.60 -1.99
N LYS A 248 -8.47 -21.62 -2.66
CA LYS A 248 -7.99 -22.86 -2.01
C LYS A 248 -6.53 -23.08 -2.34
N ILE A 249 -5.69 -23.08 -1.31
CA ILE A 249 -4.24 -23.24 -1.41
C ILE A 249 -3.73 -24.29 -0.43
N THR A 250 -2.56 -24.83 -0.70
CA THR A 250 -1.87 -25.72 0.24
C THR A 250 -1.26 -24.93 1.41
N GLY A 251 -1.02 -25.60 2.54
CA GLY A 251 -0.33 -24.97 3.67
C GLY A 251 1.08 -24.51 3.31
N SER A 252 1.78 -25.24 2.44
CA SER A 252 3.10 -24.83 1.96
C SER A 252 3.04 -23.53 1.16
N GLU A 253 2.02 -23.33 0.30
CA GLU A 253 1.80 -22.10 -0.44
C GLU A 253 1.40 -20.95 0.50
N LEU A 254 0.56 -21.21 1.49
CA LEU A 254 0.22 -20.23 2.53
C LEU A 254 1.46 -19.75 3.29
N LEU A 255 2.34 -20.68 3.66
CA LEU A 255 3.58 -20.37 4.37
C LEU A 255 4.53 -19.54 3.48
N GLU A 256 4.66 -19.89 2.19
CA GLU A 256 5.44 -19.11 1.22
C GLU A 256 4.91 -17.67 1.08
N VAL A 257 3.59 -17.51 0.97
CA VAL A 257 2.95 -16.20 0.85
C VAL A 257 3.20 -15.33 2.07
N LEU A 258 3.08 -15.88 3.29
CA LEU A 258 3.33 -15.12 4.51
C LEU A 258 4.81 -14.76 4.67
N GLU A 259 5.73 -15.65 4.27
CA GLU A 259 7.17 -15.33 4.24
C GLU A 259 7.46 -14.19 3.24
N ALA A 260 6.90 -14.25 2.02
CA ALA A 260 7.08 -13.24 1.00
C ALA A 260 6.43 -11.89 1.40
N SER A 261 5.25 -11.91 2.04
CA SER A 261 4.53 -10.68 2.41
C SER A 261 5.09 -9.97 3.66
N THR A 262 6.09 -10.56 4.29
CA THR A 262 6.79 -10.00 5.46
C THR A 262 8.29 -9.86 5.22
N PHE A 263 8.76 -9.90 3.97
CA PHE A 263 10.17 -10.00 3.62
C PHE A 263 11.04 -8.85 4.18
N CYS A 264 10.50 -7.64 4.24
CA CYS A 264 11.20 -6.46 4.75
C CYS A 264 10.77 -6.04 6.16
N THR A 265 9.82 -6.75 6.81
CA THR A 265 9.42 -6.45 8.18
C THR A 265 10.66 -6.41 9.11
N PRO A 266 10.84 -5.37 9.95
CA PRO A 266 9.82 -4.45 10.46
C PRO A 266 9.48 -3.24 9.57
N GLU A 267 10.15 -3.06 8.44
CA GLU A 267 9.81 -1.99 7.49
C GLU A 267 8.42 -2.20 6.90
N ALA A 268 7.75 -1.10 6.60
CA ALA A 268 6.37 -1.12 6.12
C ALA A 268 6.28 -1.67 4.69
N ILE A 269 5.37 -2.61 4.47
CA ILE A 269 5.07 -3.18 3.15
C ILE A 269 3.57 -3.21 2.89
N GLY A 270 3.15 -2.84 1.68
CA GLY A 270 1.75 -2.88 1.26
C GLY A 270 1.13 -4.27 1.36
N GLY A 271 1.91 -5.30 1.06
CA GLY A 271 1.51 -6.70 1.16
C GLY A 271 1.42 -7.26 2.58
N PHE A 272 1.80 -6.53 3.64
CA PHE A 272 1.73 -7.05 5.02
C PHE A 272 0.33 -7.59 5.32
N PRO A 273 0.21 -8.86 5.81
CA PRO A 273 -1.09 -9.47 5.98
C PRO A 273 -1.80 -8.97 7.25
N GLN A 274 -3.10 -8.74 7.14
CA GLN A 274 -4.02 -8.73 8.26
C GLN A 274 -4.87 -10.00 8.16
N VAL A 275 -5.11 -10.72 9.27
CA VAL A 275 -5.64 -12.08 9.20
C VAL A 275 -6.76 -12.35 10.20
N SER A 276 -7.65 -13.29 9.86
CA SER A 276 -8.56 -13.96 10.78
C SER A 276 -8.44 -15.48 10.61
N GLY A 277 -8.44 -16.22 11.71
CA GLY A 277 -8.31 -17.68 11.67
C GLY A 277 -6.89 -18.19 11.44
N ILE A 278 -5.89 -17.34 11.33
CA ILE A 278 -4.46 -17.71 11.25
C ILE A 278 -3.75 -17.10 12.45
N VAL A 279 -2.85 -17.89 13.07
CA VAL A 279 -1.92 -17.40 14.09
C VAL A 279 -0.50 -17.70 13.64
N PHE A 280 0.32 -16.66 13.54
CA PHE A 280 1.71 -16.82 13.09
C PHE A 280 2.66 -15.79 13.72
N THR A 281 3.95 -16.10 13.66
CA THR A 281 5.04 -15.21 14.10
C THR A 281 5.98 -14.89 12.97
N VAL A 282 6.55 -13.68 12.99
CA VAL A 282 7.62 -13.21 12.10
C VAL A 282 8.85 -12.91 12.94
N ASP A 283 9.93 -13.67 12.75
CA ASP A 283 11.22 -13.47 13.41
C ASP A 283 12.07 -12.51 12.56
N THR A 284 12.11 -11.24 12.97
CA THR A 284 12.85 -10.19 12.25
C THR A 284 14.36 -10.26 12.44
N SER A 285 14.83 -11.06 13.38
CA SER A 285 16.28 -11.32 13.56
C SER A 285 16.88 -12.17 12.44
N LYS A 286 16.02 -12.83 11.64
CA LYS A 286 16.42 -13.66 10.51
C LYS A 286 16.26 -12.90 9.19
N ALA A 287 17.22 -13.10 8.29
CA ALA A 287 17.15 -12.53 6.95
C ALA A 287 16.13 -13.28 6.09
N TYR A 288 15.46 -12.55 5.20
CA TYR A 288 14.71 -13.14 4.10
C TYR A 288 15.67 -13.82 3.13
N ASP A 289 15.42 -15.09 2.81
CA ASP A 289 16.24 -15.86 1.85
C ASP A 289 15.61 -15.70 0.46
N GLN A 290 16.02 -14.65 -0.25
CA GLN A 290 15.46 -14.27 -1.55
C GLN A 290 15.78 -15.32 -2.61
N GLY A 291 14.76 -15.80 -3.30
CA GLY A 291 14.85 -16.72 -4.43
C GLY A 291 14.65 -16.03 -5.77
N ASP A 292 13.95 -16.70 -6.69
CA ASP A 292 13.66 -16.19 -8.02
C ASP A 292 12.54 -15.16 -7.98
N GLU A 293 12.57 -14.21 -8.94
CA GLU A 293 11.51 -13.23 -9.13
C GLU A 293 10.21 -13.94 -9.54
N TYR A 294 9.09 -13.51 -8.97
CA TYR A 294 7.79 -14.00 -9.42
C TYR A 294 7.50 -13.51 -10.86
N PRO A 295 6.96 -14.37 -11.74
CA PRO A 295 6.69 -13.99 -13.13
C PRO A 295 5.78 -12.76 -13.24
N GLY A 296 6.28 -11.71 -13.90
CA GLY A 296 5.54 -10.46 -14.11
C GLY A 296 5.31 -9.62 -12.85
N ALA A 297 6.04 -9.89 -11.78
CA ALA A 297 6.01 -9.16 -10.53
C ALA A 297 7.34 -8.44 -10.28
N THR A 298 7.36 -7.56 -9.29
CA THR A 298 8.58 -6.92 -8.78
C THR A 298 9.04 -7.54 -7.45
N TYR A 299 8.40 -8.62 -7.05
CA TYR A 299 8.67 -9.35 -5.82
C TYR A 299 9.31 -10.71 -6.09
N PHE A 300 9.95 -11.25 -5.08
CA PHE A 300 10.73 -12.48 -5.16
C PHE A 300 10.11 -13.56 -4.27
N ALA A 301 10.10 -14.79 -4.77
CA ALA A 301 9.77 -15.94 -3.97
C ALA A 301 10.84 -16.16 -2.88
N PRO A 302 10.50 -16.70 -1.70
CA PRO A 302 11.50 -17.17 -0.76
C PRO A 302 12.16 -18.44 -1.30
N LYS A 303 13.48 -18.52 -1.21
CA LYS A 303 14.24 -19.74 -1.51
C LYS A 303 14.10 -20.76 -0.39
N SER A 304 13.99 -20.27 0.84
CA SER A 304 13.69 -21.07 2.03
C SER A 304 12.83 -20.25 3.01
N ILE A 305 12.03 -20.95 3.82
CA ILE A 305 11.22 -20.34 4.87
C ILE A 305 12.12 -20.17 6.11
N ASN A 306 12.36 -18.92 6.47
CA ASN A 306 13.27 -18.59 7.58
C ASN A 306 12.58 -17.84 8.71
N ARG A 307 11.68 -16.92 8.37
CA ARG A 307 11.16 -15.88 9.28
C ARG A 307 9.80 -16.22 9.83
N VAL A 308 8.93 -16.80 9.00
CA VAL A 308 7.54 -17.08 9.38
C VAL A 308 7.40 -18.48 9.98
N THR A 309 6.66 -18.52 11.07
CA THR A 309 6.16 -19.77 11.66
C THR A 309 4.65 -19.65 11.87
N ILE A 310 3.88 -20.48 11.17
CA ILE A 310 2.42 -20.57 11.38
C ILE A 310 2.17 -21.57 12.51
N GLN A 311 1.44 -21.15 13.54
CA GLN A 311 1.04 -22.00 14.66
C GLN A 311 -0.26 -22.73 14.35
N SER A 312 -1.28 -22.00 13.86
CA SER A 312 -2.59 -22.60 13.61
C SER A 312 -3.31 -21.93 12.43
N VAL A 313 -4.21 -22.69 11.78
CA VAL A 313 -5.17 -22.23 10.79
C VAL A 313 -6.53 -22.84 11.09
N GLY A 314 -7.58 -22.02 11.10
CA GLY A 314 -8.93 -22.48 11.44
C GLY A 314 -9.06 -23.07 12.86
N GLY A 315 -8.23 -22.60 13.79
CA GLY A 315 -8.17 -23.09 15.17
C GLY A 315 -7.55 -24.49 15.34
N LYS A 316 -6.88 -25.02 14.30
CA LYS A 316 -6.18 -26.30 14.30
C LYS A 316 -4.68 -26.06 14.10
N ASP A 317 -3.84 -26.95 14.62
CA ASP A 317 -2.40 -26.92 14.37
C ASP A 317 -2.12 -26.87 12.86
N PHE A 318 -1.16 -26.07 12.48
CA PHE A 318 -0.81 -25.87 11.07
C PHE A 318 -0.23 -27.16 10.45
N ASP A 319 -0.74 -27.53 9.28
CA ASP A 319 -0.20 -28.63 8.46
C ASP A 319 0.17 -28.12 7.06
N PRO A 320 1.47 -28.11 6.69
CA PRO A 320 1.89 -27.65 5.37
C PRO A 320 1.36 -28.51 4.20
N ALA A 321 0.90 -29.75 4.46
CA ALA A 321 0.32 -30.63 3.47
C ALA A 321 -1.19 -30.51 3.34
N ALA A 322 -1.85 -29.83 4.27
CA ALA A 322 -3.30 -29.61 4.20
C ALA A 322 -3.64 -28.58 3.10
N THR A 323 -4.90 -28.60 2.68
CA THR A 323 -5.48 -27.54 1.83
C THR A 323 -6.38 -26.67 2.69
N TYR A 324 -6.19 -25.37 2.61
CA TYR A 324 -6.98 -24.38 3.33
C TYR A 324 -7.83 -23.55 2.35
N THR A 325 -9.05 -23.25 2.77
CA THR A 325 -9.95 -22.33 2.08
C THR A 325 -9.84 -20.96 2.74
N ILE A 326 -9.41 -19.97 1.99
CA ILE A 326 -9.13 -18.61 2.48
C ILE A 326 -10.07 -17.61 1.81
N ALA A 327 -10.70 -16.77 2.62
CA ALA A 327 -11.40 -15.57 2.15
C ALA A 327 -10.37 -14.44 1.98
N THR A 328 -10.42 -13.74 0.86
CA THR A 328 -9.50 -12.64 0.56
C THR A 328 -10.16 -11.61 -0.36
N ASN A 329 -9.43 -10.60 -0.81
CA ASN A 329 -9.94 -9.67 -1.83
C ASN A 329 -9.54 -10.09 -3.25
N ASP A 330 -10.28 -9.61 -4.25
CA ASP A 330 -10.07 -9.91 -5.67
C ASP A 330 -8.70 -9.47 -6.18
N PHE A 331 -8.15 -8.36 -5.67
CA PHE A 331 -6.80 -7.89 -5.98
C PHE A 331 -5.73 -8.92 -5.57
N MET A 332 -5.79 -9.41 -4.32
CA MET A 332 -4.85 -10.43 -3.85
C MET A 332 -5.09 -11.78 -4.53
N ALA A 333 -6.36 -12.16 -4.73
CA ALA A 333 -6.73 -13.38 -5.45
C ALA A 333 -6.18 -13.38 -6.89
N SER A 334 -6.00 -12.21 -7.49
CA SER A 334 -5.39 -12.01 -8.81
C SER A 334 -3.86 -11.92 -8.76
N GLY A 335 -3.23 -12.12 -7.59
CA GLY A 335 -1.78 -12.11 -7.42
C GLY A 335 -1.17 -10.74 -7.13
N GLY A 336 -1.97 -9.77 -6.71
CA GLY A 336 -1.52 -8.44 -6.32
C GLY A 336 -0.57 -8.46 -5.12
N ASP A 337 0.26 -7.42 -4.97
CA ASP A 337 1.34 -7.35 -4.00
C ASP A 337 2.25 -8.61 -4.08
N THR A 338 2.56 -9.22 -2.96
CA THR A 338 3.40 -10.41 -2.84
C THR A 338 2.62 -11.73 -2.97
N TYR A 339 1.32 -11.66 -3.32
CA TYR A 339 0.40 -12.81 -3.28
C TYR A 339 0.34 -13.61 -4.58
N TYR A 340 1.44 -13.67 -5.33
CA TYR A 340 1.52 -14.39 -6.61
C TYR A 340 0.99 -15.83 -6.55
N ARG A 341 1.21 -16.55 -5.45
CA ARG A 341 0.75 -17.94 -5.32
C ARG A 341 -0.78 -18.08 -5.34
N PHE A 342 -1.51 -17.03 -5.03
CA PHE A 342 -2.98 -17.06 -5.08
C PHE A 342 -3.52 -17.25 -6.50
N VAL A 343 -2.79 -16.80 -7.53
CA VAL A 343 -3.16 -17.05 -8.94
C VAL A 343 -3.20 -18.54 -9.27
N ASN A 344 -2.35 -19.34 -8.61
CA ASN A 344 -2.24 -20.78 -8.83
C ASN A 344 -3.11 -21.60 -7.88
N ALA A 345 -3.97 -20.97 -7.10
CA ALA A 345 -4.90 -21.65 -6.19
C ALA A 345 -5.76 -22.69 -6.92
N THR A 346 -6.04 -23.82 -6.27
CA THR A 346 -6.85 -24.91 -6.86
C THR A 346 -8.32 -24.53 -7.04
N ALA A 347 -8.79 -23.51 -6.33
CA ALA A 347 -10.03 -22.79 -6.57
C ALA A 347 -9.75 -21.30 -6.33
N ASN A 348 -10.26 -20.45 -7.22
CA ASN A 348 -10.14 -19.00 -7.13
C ASN A 348 -11.35 -18.39 -7.82
N TYR A 349 -12.24 -17.78 -7.05
CA TYR A 349 -13.45 -17.15 -7.57
C TYR A 349 -13.92 -16.00 -6.68
N ASP A 350 -14.45 -14.99 -7.33
CA ASP A 350 -15.01 -13.80 -6.73
C ASP A 350 -16.50 -13.98 -6.43
N LEU A 351 -16.93 -13.58 -5.24
CA LEU A 351 -18.35 -13.60 -4.84
C LEU A 351 -19.10 -12.34 -5.33
N GLY A 352 -18.39 -11.33 -5.85
CA GLY A 352 -18.98 -10.08 -6.34
C GLY A 352 -19.55 -9.19 -5.24
N ILE A 353 -19.14 -9.38 -3.98
CA ILE A 353 -19.64 -8.63 -2.83
C ILE A 353 -18.53 -7.64 -2.43
N ALA A 354 -18.84 -6.34 -2.44
CA ALA A 354 -17.87 -5.30 -2.12
C ALA A 354 -17.42 -5.37 -0.65
N MET A 355 -16.12 -5.25 -0.39
CA MET A 355 -15.56 -5.39 0.95
C MET A 355 -16.06 -4.34 1.94
N ASP A 356 -16.28 -3.12 1.50
CA ASP A 356 -16.85 -2.04 2.30
C ASP A 356 -18.28 -2.38 2.75
N GLU A 357 -19.09 -2.94 1.85
CA GLU A 357 -20.44 -3.46 2.19
C GLU A 357 -20.36 -4.61 3.20
N VAL A 358 -19.41 -5.55 3.03
CA VAL A 358 -19.18 -6.66 3.97
C VAL A 358 -18.91 -6.13 5.38
N VAL A 359 -18.01 -5.14 5.52
CA VAL A 359 -17.67 -4.57 6.82
C VAL A 359 -18.86 -3.83 7.43
N MET A 360 -19.58 -3.02 6.66
CA MET A 360 -20.78 -2.32 7.13
C MET A 360 -21.87 -3.31 7.61
N GLU A 361 -22.09 -4.37 6.85
CA GLU A 361 -23.09 -5.38 7.19
C GLU A 361 -22.69 -6.19 8.43
N TYR A 362 -21.40 -6.52 8.57
CA TYR A 362 -20.89 -7.18 9.78
C TYR A 362 -21.07 -6.32 11.02
N ILE A 363 -20.73 -5.04 10.97
CA ILE A 363 -20.90 -4.12 12.10
C ILE A 363 -22.39 -4.01 12.48
N THR A 364 -23.28 -3.89 11.50
CA THR A 364 -24.71 -3.73 11.78
C THR A 364 -25.37 -5.00 12.26
N THR A 365 -25.05 -6.14 11.64
CA THR A 365 -25.76 -7.40 11.84
C THR A 365 -25.16 -8.22 12.98
N VAL A 366 -23.83 -8.33 13.03
CA VAL A 366 -23.13 -9.18 14.01
C VAL A 366 -22.80 -8.40 15.28
N LEU A 367 -22.34 -7.16 15.11
CA LEU A 367 -21.96 -6.29 16.25
C LEU A 367 -23.11 -5.41 16.75
N ASN A 368 -24.32 -5.55 16.18
CA ASN A 368 -25.50 -4.78 16.55
C ASN A 368 -25.26 -3.25 16.53
N GLY A 369 -24.49 -2.78 15.53
CA GLY A 369 -24.18 -1.38 15.30
C GLY A 369 -23.15 -0.78 16.27
N THR A 370 -22.43 -1.63 17.03
CA THR A 370 -21.39 -1.11 17.97
C THR A 370 -20.15 -1.98 17.95
N VAL A 371 -19.01 -1.36 17.58
CA VAL A 371 -17.69 -1.97 17.73
C VAL A 371 -17.21 -1.70 19.17
N THR A 372 -17.20 -2.75 19.99
CA THR A 372 -16.92 -2.63 21.43
C THR A 372 -15.43 -2.75 21.76
N ALA A 373 -15.02 -2.09 22.84
CA ALA A 373 -13.66 -2.22 23.37
C ALA A 373 -13.30 -3.65 23.78
N ASP A 374 -14.25 -4.40 24.30
CA ASP A 374 -14.02 -5.80 24.73
C ASP A 374 -13.63 -6.69 23.54
N LYS A 375 -14.10 -6.39 22.32
CA LYS A 375 -13.86 -7.22 21.15
C LYS A 375 -12.70 -6.69 20.28
N TYR A 376 -12.59 -5.37 20.11
CA TYR A 376 -11.63 -4.73 19.20
C TYR A 376 -10.82 -3.60 19.86
N GLY A 377 -10.69 -3.60 21.20
CA GLY A 377 -9.89 -2.61 21.92
C GLY A 377 -8.40 -2.71 21.62
N GLU A 378 -7.92 -3.94 21.51
CA GLU A 378 -6.53 -4.26 21.23
C GLU A 378 -6.46 -5.38 20.18
N PRO A 379 -5.37 -5.49 19.41
CA PRO A 379 -5.11 -6.66 18.57
C PRO A 379 -5.15 -7.97 19.38
N THR A 380 -5.61 -9.04 18.76
CA THR A 380 -5.87 -10.31 19.46
C THR A 380 -4.68 -11.26 19.52
N GLY A 381 -3.52 -10.88 18.95
CA GLY A 381 -2.30 -11.67 18.94
C GLY A 381 -2.27 -12.74 17.86
N ARG A 382 -2.92 -12.49 16.73
CA ARG A 382 -2.89 -13.36 15.54
C ARG A 382 -1.54 -13.27 14.84
N ILE A 383 -0.90 -12.09 14.91
CA ILE A 383 0.38 -11.81 14.29
C ILE A 383 1.34 -11.29 15.34
N THR A 384 2.45 -12.01 15.54
CA THR A 384 3.53 -11.57 16.43
C THR A 384 4.78 -11.25 15.60
N VAL A 385 5.24 -10.01 15.66
CA VAL A 385 6.51 -9.56 15.06
C VAL A 385 7.56 -9.46 16.19
N SER A 386 8.69 -10.16 16.07
CA SER A 386 9.70 -10.26 17.12
C SER A 386 11.13 -10.13 16.58
#